data_3c0fdd3d6792f8f27f2a2b0a35658a57
#
_entry.id   3c0fdd3d6792f8f27f2a2b0a35658a57
#
_cell.length_a   1.000
_cell.length_b   1.000
_cell.length_c   1.000
_cell.angle_alpha   90.00
_cell.angle_beta   90.00
_cell.angle_gamma   90.00
#
_symmetry.space_group_name_H-M   'P 1'
#
loop_
_entity.id
_entity.type
_entity.pdbx_description
1 polymer ?
#
loop_
_entity_poly.entity_id
_entity_poly.type
_entity_poly.pdbx_seq_one_letter_code
_entity_poly.pdbx_strand_id
1 'polypeptide(L)'
;MKRFILTILLILICMTGFAQTKFCSAYNGEIIIEKKHLVISYSKDLKVPNYVAYSLTKEMTVGEAKRDNEKFYEDFTCPMGFRAKPSDYTNSGYDRGHMSPAADWNYDSESMHDSFSMANIAPQKPQLNRRYWKEVEDIERSIANLVDTAYVITGTIFNKNISYIKNHVAIPAYFFKTIVGVSNHQVVVVESYVYKNVNTKQTIEKNICTIDHVESLIGKDLYKGFWFNEKYENKVMPKTSFIVNNTDYFCKATTKKGTRCTRKAVKNGYCSQHNK
;
A
#
# COMPACT_ATOMS: atom_id res chain seq x y z
N MET A 1 -11.83 19.77 37.69
CA MET A 1 -12.38 19.21 36.44
C MET A 1 -11.89 19.93 35.15
N LYS A 2 -11.78 21.26 35.09
CA LYS A 2 -11.33 21.98 33.86
C LYS A 2 -9.87 21.74 33.43
N ARG A 3 -8.97 21.40 34.37
CA ARG A 3 -7.55 21.13 34.02
C ARG A 3 -7.31 19.74 33.39
N PHE A 4 -8.15 18.75 33.66
CA PHE A 4 -8.03 17.40 33.09
C PHE A 4 -8.46 17.33 31.61
N ILE A 5 -9.45 18.16 31.23
CA ILE A 5 -9.96 18.21 29.83
C ILE A 5 -8.93 18.86 28.91
N LEU A 6 -8.17 19.86 29.41
CA LEU A 6 -7.13 20.54 28.60
C LEU A 6 -5.94 19.63 28.29
N THR A 7 -5.58 18.74 29.23
CA THR A 7 -4.47 17.80 29.05
C THR A 7 -4.79 16.70 28.04
N ILE A 8 -6.04 16.24 27.99
CA ILE A 8 -6.51 15.24 27.02
C ILE A 8 -6.60 15.83 25.60
N LEU A 9 -7.00 17.10 25.47
CA LEU A 9 -7.07 17.79 24.17
C LEU A 9 -5.66 18.06 23.60
N LEU A 10 -4.66 18.39 24.43
CA LEU A 10 -3.27 18.55 23.96
C LEU A 10 -2.62 17.23 23.52
N ILE A 11 -2.99 16.09 24.13
CA ILE A 11 -2.49 14.77 23.75
C ILE A 11 -3.08 14.33 22.39
N LEU A 12 -4.36 14.66 22.09
CA LEU A 12 -4.99 14.37 20.80
C LEU A 12 -4.37 15.17 19.65
N ILE A 13 -4.01 16.43 19.86
CA ILE A 13 -3.39 17.30 18.83
C ILE A 13 -1.96 16.87 18.53
N CYS A 14 -1.26 16.24 19.50
CA CYS A 14 0.11 15.74 19.28
C CYS A 14 0.15 14.41 18.49
N MET A 15 -0.96 13.66 18.40
CA MET A 15 -1.01 12.38 17.70
C MET A 15 -1.11 12.52 16.18
N THR A 16 -1.76 13.57 15.66
CA THR A 16 -1.95 13.78 14.21
C THR A 16 -0.65 14.21 13.51
N GLY A 17 0.20 15.00 14.15
CA GLY A 17 1.51 15.39 13.61
C GLY A 17 2.54 14.24 13.58
N PHE A 18 2.38 13.23 14.43
CA PHE A 18 3.31 12.09 14.52
C PHE A 18 3.08 11.04 13.42
N ALA A 19 1.85 10.88 12.93
CA ALA A 19 1.55 9.93 11.86
C ALA A 19 2.18 10.35 10.53
N GLN A 20 2.18 11.65 10.23
CA GLN A 20 2.65 12.21 8.97
C GLN A 20 4.15 12.03 8.73
N THR A 21 4.97 12.20 9.76
CA THR A 21 6.46 12.09 9.65
C THR A 21 6.95 10.65 9.67
N LYS A 22 6.07 9.71 9.99
CA LYS A 22 6.44 8.31 10.25
C LYS A 22 6.63 7.49 8.96
N PHE A 23 5.87 7.76 7.91
CA PHE A 23 5.89 6.94 6.71
C PHE A 23 6.88 7.41 5.64
N CYS A 24 7.03 8.71 5.47
CA CYS A 24 7.91 9.26 4.43
C CYS A 24 8.32 10.70 4.76
N SER A 25 9.46 11.13 4.24
CA SER A 25 9.85 12.54 4.24
C SER A 25 8.87 13.38 3.42
N ALA A 26 8.57 14.59 3.89
CA ALA A 26 7.59 15.48 3.25
C ALA A 26 7.95 15.83 1.79
N TYR A 27 6.91 15.94 0.95
CA TYR A 27 6.99 16.49 -0.40
C TYR A 27 6.61 17.98 -0.38
N ASN A 28 7.26 18.78 -1.23
CA ASN A 28 6.93 20.20 -1.33
C ASN A 28 5.50 20.40 -1.83
N GLY A 29 4.71 21.17 -1.10
CA GLY A 29 3.35 21.51 -1.50
C GLY A 29 2.36 20.34 -1.51
N GLU A 30 2.67 19.24 -0.81
CA GLU A 30 1.74 18.13 -0.64
C GLU A 30 0.54 18.51 0.22
N ILE A 31 -0.57 17.80 0.00
CA ILE A 31 -1.73 17.81 0.87
C ILE A 31 -1.79 16.44 1.54
N ILE A 32 -1.73 16.41 2.86
CA ILE A 32 -1.93 15.16 3.60
C ILE A 32 -3.43 14.96 3.80
N ILE A 33 -3.90 13.79 3.34
CA ILE A 33 -5.29 13.35 3.49
C ILE A 33 -5.25 12.10 4.36
N GLU A 34 -5.84 12.22 5.54
CA GLU A 34 -6.01 11.10 6.46
C GLU A 34 -7.39 10.49 6.28
N LYS A 35 -7.44 9.21 6.02
CA LYS A 35 -8.64 8.37 6.00
C LYS A 35 -8.54 7.38 7.15
N LYS A 36 -9.56 6.57 7.33
CA LYS A 36 -9.61 5.62 8.46
C LYS A 36 -8.35 4.78 8.61
N HIS A 37 -7.80 4.29 7.50
CA HIS A 37 -6.60 3.44 7.48
C HIS A 37 -5.54 3.89 6.47
N LEU A 38 -5.78 4.96 5.72
CA LEU A 38 -4.89 5.47 4.69
C LEU A 38 -4.32 6.83 5.08
N VAL A 39 -3.03 7.00 4.91
CA VAL A 39 -2.36 8.31 4.89
C VAL A 39 -1.93 8.57 3.44
N ILE A 40 -2.50 9.57 2.81
CA ILE A 40 -2.26 9.92 1.42
C ILE A 40 -1.47 11.22 1.37
N SER A 41 -0.26 11.19 0.81
CA SER A 41 0.44 12.38 0.37
C SER A 41 0.00 12.69 -1.05
N TYR A 42 -0.81 13.71 -1.21
CA TYR A 42 -1.39 14.10 -2.49
C TYR A 42 -0.65 15.28 -3.10
N SER A 43 -0.23 15.17 -4.35
CA SER A 43 0.34 16.27 -5.13
C SER A 43 -0.77 17.10 -5.75
N LYS A 44 -0.98 18.32 -5.24
CA LYS A 44 -1.97 19.25 -5.80
C LYS A 44 -1.68 19.60 -7.26
N ASP A 45 -0.41 19.75 -7.62
CA ASP A 45 0.00 20.20 -8.96
C ASP A 45 -0.10 19.06 -9.99
N LEU A 46 0.16 17.82 -9.56
CA LEU A 46 0.08 16.63 -10.41
C LEU A 46 -1.29 15.93 -10.34
N LYS A 47 -2.12 16.25 -9.35
CA LYS A 47 -3.46 15.70 -9.09
C LYS A 47 -3.47 14.15 -8.96
N VAL A 48 -2.43 13.61 -8.37
CA VAL A 48 -2.27 12.19 -8.04
C VAL A 48 -1.55 12.05 -6.71
N PRO A 49 -1.62 10.90 -6.02
CA PRO A 49 -0.83 10.69 -4.82
C PRO A 49 0.67 10.63 -5.15
N ASN A 50 1.50 11.30 -4.34
CA ASN A 50 2.92 11.02 -4.27
C ASN A 50 3.12 9.61 -3.73
N TYR A 51 2.47 9.33 -2.59
CA TYR A 51 2.37 8.00 -2.00
C TYR A 51 1.06 7.84 -1.20
N VAL A 52 0.70 6.60 -0.95
CA VAL A 52 -0.32 6.17 0.00
C VAL A 52 0.32 5.16 0.95
N ALA A 53 0.21 5.40 2.25
CA ALA A 53 0.78 4.56 3.28
C ALA A 53 -0.33 3.98 4.18
N TYR A 54 -0.17 2.72 4.56
CA TYR A 54 -1.11 2.01 5.43
C TYR A 54 -0.45 0.81 6.10
N SER A 55 -1.11 0.29 7.13
CA SER A 55 -0.79 -1.02 7.70
C SER A 55 -1.90 -2.00 7.37
N LEU A 56 -1.54 -3.23 7.07
CA LEU A 56 -2.46 -4.30 6.70
C LEU A 56 -2.24 -5.52 7.60
N THR A 57 -3.32 -6.04 8.15
CA THR A 57 -3.36 -7.32 8.87
C THR A 57 -4.21 -8.33 8.12
N LYS A 58 -4.09 -9.59 8.48
CA LYS A 58 -4.90 -10.65 7.90
C LYS A 58 -6.41 -10.38 8.02
N GLU A 59 -6.84 -9.89 9.17
CA GLU A 59 -8.25 -9.63 9.49
C GLU A 59 -8.85 -8.60 8.56
N MET A 60 -8.08 -7.59 8.15
CA MET A 60 -8.51 -6.51 7.25
C MET A 60 -8.83 -7.02 5.83
N THR A 61 -8.18 -8.09 5.40
CA THR A 61 -8.39 -8.68 4.06
C THR A 61 -9.59 -9.61 3.97
N VAL A 62 -10.27 -9.89 5.10
CA VAL A 62 -11.36 -10.86 5.19
C VAL A 62 -12.63 -10.18 5.69
N GLY A 63 -13.72 -10.27 4.93
CA GLY A 63 -15.01 -9.69 5.32
C GLY A 63 -16.00 -9.68 4.16
N GLU A 64 -17.08 -8.92 4.34
CA GLU A 64 -18.21 -8.89 3.40
C GLU A 64 -18.36 -7.55 2.65
N ALA A 65 -17.48 -6.56 2.92
CA ALA A 65 -17.47 -5.32 2.16
C ALA A 65 -17.15 -5.61 0.68
N LYS A 66 -17.99 -5.13 -0.22
CA LYS A 66 -17.90 -5.46 -1.66
C LYS A 66 -17.58 -4.21 -2.48
N ARG A 67 -16.51 -4.30 -3.27
CA ARG A 67 -16.12 -3.24 -4.19
C ARG A 67 -17.20 -2.90 -5.24
N ASP A 68 -18.08 -3.84 -5.57
CA ASP A 68 -19.15 -3.65 -6.57
C ASP A 68 -20.22 -2.64 -6.12
N ASN A 69 -20.28 -2.36 -4.81
CA ASN A 69 -21.15 -1.32 -4.23
C ASN A 69 -20.52 0.08 -4.30
N GLU A 70 -19.23 0.17 -4.64
CA GLU A 70 -18.49 1.42 -4.58
C GLU A 70 -18.36 2.10 -5.95
N LYS A 71 -18.28 3.44 -5.90
CA LYS A 71 -17.99 4.28 -7.06
C LYS A 71 -16.85 5.22 -6.75
N PHE A 72 -15.99 5.43 -7.73
CA PHE A 72 -14.95 6.46 -7.62
C PHE A 72 -15.58 7.83 -7.38
N TYR A 73 -15.03 8.57 -6.43
CA TYR A 73 -15.52 9.91 -6.07
C TYR A 73 -14.40 10.94 -5.98
N GLU A 74 -14.74 12.19 -6.27
CA GLU A 74 -13.85 13.34 -6.12
C GLU A 74 -13.59 13.59 -4.63
N ASP A 75 -12.33 13.65 -4.20
CA ASP A 75 -12.01 13.88 -2.79
C ASP A 75 -12.11 15.37 -2.42
N PHE A 76 -13.12 15.70 -1.62
CA PHE A 76 -13.36 17.07 -1.22
C PHE A 76 -12.42 17.61 -0.13
N THR A 77 -11.55 16.79 0.43
CA THR A 77 -10.44 17.23 1.29
C THR A 77 -9.41 18.04 0.49
N CYS A 78 -9.26 17.74 -0.80
CA CYS A 78 -8.45 18.57 -1.70
C CYS A 78 -9.19 19.85 -2.05
N PRO A 79 -8.53 21.03 -2.10
CA PRO A 79 -9.14 22.28 -2.54
C PRO A 79 -9.66 22.21 -3.97
N MET A 80 -10.70 22.97 -4.27
CA MET A 80 -11.25 23.08 -5.62
C MET A 80 -10.15 23.50 -6.62
N GLY A 81 -10.16 22.91 -7.82
CA GLY A 81 -9.13 23.15 -8.84
C GLY A 81 -7.94 22.17 -8.79
N PHE A 82 -7.66 21.58 -7.63
CA PHE A 82 -6.57 20.59 -7.47
C PHE A 82 -7.05 19.14 -7.42
N ARG A 83 -8.35 18.88 -7.56
CA ARG A 83 -8.95 17.56 -7.49
C ARG A 83 -8.89 16.85 -8.83
N ALA A 84 -8.56 15.56 -8.81
CA ALA A 84 -8.86 14.66 -9.90
C ALA A 84 -10.32 14.20 -9.80
N LYS A 85 -10.96 13.96 -10.95
CA LYS A 85 -12.34 13.51 -11.06
C LYS A 85 -12.42 12.17 -11.79
N PRO A 86 -13.41 11.32 -11.49
CA PRO A 86 -13.60 10.08 -12.24
C PRO A 86 -13.73 10.30 -13.76
N SER A 87 -14.35 11.42 -14.19
CA SER A 87 -14.51 11.78 -15.61
C SER A 87 -13.20 12.11 -16.33
N ASP A 88 -12.14 12.48 -15.61
CA ASP A 88 -10.83 12.80 -16.22
C ASP A 88 -10.18 11.57 -16.87
N TYR A 89 -10.54 10.38 -16.39
CA TYR A 89 -10.03 9.09 -16.88
C TYR A 89 -10.85 8.52 -18.06
N THR A 90 -12.03 9.07 -18.30
CA THR A 90 -12.93 8.56 -19.37
C THR A 90 -12.31 8.78 -20.73
N ASN A 91 -12.15 7.69 -21.50
CA ASN A 91 -11.51 7.68 -22.83
C ASN A 91 -10.05 8.19 -22.84
N SER A 92 -9.35 8.13 -21.69
CA SER A 92 -7.95 8.55 -21.54
C SER A 92 -6.94 7.52 -22.04
N GLY A 93 -7.35 6.24 -22.19
CA GLY A 93 -6.46 5.11 -22.44
C GLY A 93 -5.73 4.61 -21.18
N TYR A 94 -6.15 5.07 -19.98
CA TYR A 94 -5.65 4.67 -18.69
C TYR A 94 -6.78 4.20 -17.78
N ASP A 95 -6.50 3.20 -16.96
CA ASP A 95 -7.36 2.78 -15.86
C ASP A 95 -7.20 3.73 -14.66
N ARG A 96 -8.19 3.73 -13.77
CA ARG A 96 -8.10 4.31 -12.43
C ARG A 96 -7.35 3.31 -11.55
N GLY A 97 -6.01 3.41 -11.52
CA GLY A 97 -5.16 2.51 -10.76
C GLY A 97 -5.12 2.90 -9.28
N HIS A 98 -5.46 1.96 -8.41
CA HIS A 98 -5.41 2.15 -6.97
C HIS A 98 -3.97 2.12 -6.46
N MET A 99 -3.65 2.98 -5.47
CA MET A 99 -2.42 2.84 -4.69
C MET A 99 -2.65 1.85 -3.53
N SER A 100 -3.66 2.08 -2.71
CA SER A 100 -4.17 1.09 -1.75
C SER A 100 -5.35 0.36 -2.39
N PRO A 101 -5.24 -0.95 -2.66
CA PRO A 101 -6.24 -1.69 -3.42
C PRO A 101 -7.51 -1.96 -2.60
N ALA A 102 -8.67 -1.90 -3.26
CA ALA A 102 -9.96 -2.15 -2.62
C ALA A 102 -10.05 -3.53 -1.94
N ALA A 103 -9.38 -4.55 -2.50
CA ALA A 103 -9.42 -5.91 -1.96
C ALA A 103 -8.71 -6.08 -0.60
N ASP A 104 -7.98 -5.08 -0.12
CA ASP A 104 -7.36 -5.08 1.20
C ASP A 104 -8.35 -4.74 2.31
N TRP A 105 -9.49 -4.15 1.98
CA TRP A 105 -10.46 -3.57 2.91
C TRP A 105 -11.78 -4.33 2.98
N ASN A 106 -11.78 -5.64 2.73
CA ASN A 106 -13.01 -6.43 2.74
C ASN A 106 -13.70 -6.50 4.11
N TYR A 107 -13.00 -6.20 5.20
CA TYR A 107 -13.56 -6.26 6.55
C TYR A 107 -14.44 -5.05 6.92
N ASP A 108 -14.29 -3.91 6.20
CA ASP A 108 -14.90 -2.64 6.58
C ASP A 108 -15.35 -1.81 5.38
N SER A 109 -16.64 -1.46 5.34
CA SER A 109 -17.23 -0.70 4.23
C SER A 109 -16.70 0.73 4.13
N GLU A 110 -16.34 1.38 5.23
CA GLU A 110 -15.78 2.72 5.23
C GLU A 110 -14.38 2.74 4.59
N SER A 111 -13.51 1.80 4.97
CA SER A 111 -12.18 1.67 4.38
C SER A 111 -12.25 1.22 2.93
N MET A 112 -13.21 0.37 2.58
CA MET A 112 -13.52 0.04 1.19
C MET A 112 -13.88 1.30 0.41
N HIS A 113 -14.80 2.12 0.91
CA HIS A 113 -15.19 3.41 0.33
C HIS A 113 -13.99 4.35 0.17
N ASP A 114 -13.17 4.51 1.21
CA ASP A 114 -11.99 5.37 1.22
C ASP A 114 -11.00 5.00 0.10
N SER A 115 -10.88 3.71 -0.23
CA SER A 115 -10.01 3.25 -1.33
C SER A 115 -10.45 3.76 -2.70
N PHE A 116 -11.75 4.13 -2.89
CA PHE A 116 -12.30 4.68 -4.14
C PHE A 116 -12.19 6.21 -4.26
N SER A 117 -11.61 6.89 -3.25
CA SER A 117 -11.24 8.30 -3.37
C SER A 117 -10.30 8.52 -4.55
N MET A 118 -10.57 9.51 -5.39
CA MET A 118 -9.66 9.88 -6.49
C MET A 118 -8.28 10.36 -6.00
N ALA A 119 -8.14 10.67 -4.71
CA ALA A 119 -6.84 10.96 -4.09
C ALA A 119 -5.96 9.69 -3.92
N ASN A 120 -6.56 8.49 -3.93
CA ASN A 120 -5.88 7.19 -3.91
C ASN A 120 -5.58 6.64 -5.32
N ILE A 121 -5.86 7.40 -6.39
CA ILE A 121 -5.89 6.92 -7.77
C ILE A 121 -4.87 7.64 -8.64
N ALA A 122 -4.20 6.89 -9.52
CA ALA A 122 -3.34 7.46 -10.57
C ALA A 122 -3.58 6.80 -11.93
N PRO A 123 -3.30 7.51 -13.06
CA PRO A 123 -3.44 6.95 -14.40
C PRO A 123 -2.49 5.78 -14.63
N GLN A 124 -3.03 4.57 -14.74
CA GLN A 124 -2.27 3.33 -14.89
C GLN A 124 -2.62 2.62 -16.19
N LYS A 125 -1.63 2.12 -16.93
CA LYS A 125 -1.86 1.38 -18.16
C LYS A 125 -2.66 0.11 -17.89
N PRO A 126 -3.68 -0.21 -18.70
CA PRO A 126 -4.60 -1.33 -18.44
C PRO A 126 -3.90 -2.68 -18.20
N GLN A 127 -2.87 -3.00 -18.99
CA GLN A 127 -2.17 -4.28 -18.80
C GLN A 127 -1.36 -4.29 -17.50
N LEU A 128 -0.74 -3.15 -17.13
CA LEU A 128 -0.10 -3.03 -15.81
C LEU A 128 -1.13 -3.22 -14.71
N ASN A 129 -2.17 -2.38 -14.66
CA ASN A 129 -3.19 -2.37 -13.61
C ASN A 129 -3.87 -3.75 -13.41
N ARG A 130 -4.38 -4.32 -14.51
CA ARG A 130 -5.24 -5.50 -14.44
C ARG A 130 -4.49 -6.82 -14.29
N ARG A 131 -3.15 -6.82 -14.49
CA ARG A 131 -2.34 -8.03 -14.47
C ARG A 131 -1.14 -7.92 -13.55
N TYR A 132 -0.10 -7.19 -13.93
CA TYR A 132 1.19 -7.20 -13.22
C TYR A 132 1.15 -6.50 -11.88
N TRP A 133 0.43 -5.37 -11.78
CA TRP A 133 0.23 -4.68 -10.51
C TRP A 133 -0.67 -5.48 -9.57
N LYS A 134 -1.71 -6.11 -10.13
CA LYS A 134 -2.55 -7.04 -9.37
C LYS A 134 -1.75 -8.20 -8.76
N GLU A 135 -0.73 -8.72 -9.44
CA GLU A 135 0.16 -9.75 -8.88
C GLU A 135 0.90 -9.23 -7.63
N VAL A 136 1.35 -7.97 -7.63
CA VAL A 136 2.00 -7.33 -6.46
C VAL A 136 0.99 -7.13 -5.33
N GLU A 137 -0.24 -6.73 -5.62
CA GLU A 137 -1.33 -6.62 -4.64
C GLU A 137 -1.68 -8.00 -4.02
N ASP A 138 -1.67 -9.07 -4.81
CA ASP A 138 -1.87 -10.44 -4.32
C ASP A 138 -0.70 -10.89 -3.40
N ILE A 139 0.55 -10.48 -3.71
CA ILE A 139 1.73 -10.69 -2.86
C ILE A 139 1.55 -9.95 -1.53
N GLU A 140 1.19 -8.69 -1.55
CA GLU A 140 0.93 -7.86 -0.37
C GLU A 140 -0.06 -8.54 0.59
N ARG A 141 -1.25 -8.93 0.10
CA ARG A 141 -2.22 -9.66 0.91
C ARG A 141 -1.68 -11.00 1.41
N SER A 142 -0.88 -11.69 0.61
CA SER A 142 -0.26 -12.94 1.06
C SER A 142 0.74 -12.72 2.19
N ILE A 143 1.49 -11.60 2.17
CA ILE A 143 2.37 -11.19 3.27
C ILE A 143 1.54 -10.85 4.51
N ALA A 144 0.51 -10.02 4.40
CA ALA A 144 -0.39 -9.69 5.50
C ALA A 144 -1.03 -10.94 6.15
N ASN A 145 -1.26 -12.00 5.38
CA ASN A 145 -1.75 -13.28 5.90
C ASN A 145 -0.69 -14.11 6.65
N LEU A 146 0.60 -13.80 6.49
CA LEU A 146 1.73 -14.55 7.07
C LEU A 146 2.30 -13.88 8.31
N VAL A 147 2.21 -12.56 8.41
CA VAL A 147 2.82 -11.74 9.46
C VAL A 147 1.76 -11.16 10.40
N ASP A 148 2.19 -10.56 11.52
CA ASP A 148 1.26 -9.88 12.43
C ASP A 148 0.78 -8.55 11.81
N THR A 149 1.69 -7.82 11.15
CA THR A 149 1.38 -6.57 10.43
C THR A 149 2.30 -6.40 9.24
N ALA A 150 1.73 -6.04 8.08
CA ALA A 150 2.45 -5.55 6.93
C ALA A 150 2.31 -4.02 6.83
N TYR A 151 3.44 -3.31 6.83
CA TYR A 151 3.48 -1.87 6.56
C TYR A 151 3.74 -1.66 5.08
N VAL A 152 2.89 -0.88 4.44
CA VAL A 152 2.90 -0.69 2.98
C VAL A 152 3.01 0.79 2.64
N ILE A 153 3.88 1.11 1.70
CA ILE A 153 3.91 2.42 1.03
C ILE A 153 3.89 2.19 -0.47
N THR A 154 2.90 2.76 -1.14
CA THR A 154 2.71 2.66 -2.58
C THR A 154 2.70 4.06 -3.18
N GLY A 155 3.38 4.29 -4.30
CA GLY A 155 3.41 5.64 -4.85
C GLY A 155 3.79 5.72 -6.33
N THR A 156 3.93 6.96 -6.78
CA THR A 156 4.16 7.32 -8.18
C THR A 156 5.54 7.92 -8.39
N ILE A 157 6.15 7.63 -9.54
CA ILE A 157 7.44 8.18 -9.95
C ILE A 157 7.27 8.85 -11.31
N PHE A 158 7.82 10.05 -11.47
CA PHE A 158 7.71 10.86 -12.68
C PHE A 158 9.06 11.05 -13.36
N ASN A 159 9.05 11.10 -14.69
CA ASN A 159 10.18 11.57 -15.48
C ASN A 159 10.20 13.12 -15.51
N LYS A 160 11.31 13.70 -15.99
CA LYS A 160 11.42 15.16 -16.19
C LYS A 160 10.31 15.71 -17.08
N ASN A 161 9.94 14.98 -18.14
CA ASN A 161 8.87 15.37 -19.06
C ASN A 161 7.59 14.63 -18.66
N ILE A 162 6.65 15.33 -18.02
CA ILE A 162 5.39 14.78 -17.53
C ILE A 162 4.32 14.92 -18.62
N SER A 163 3.62 13.83 -18.91
CA SER A 163 2.40 13.83 -19.72
C SER A 163 1.17 13.83 -18.83
N TYR A 164 0.03 14.25 -19.38
CA TYR A 164 -1.21 14.42 -18.62
C TYR A 164 -2.40 13.80 -19.37
N ILE A 165 -3.38 13.35 -18.64
CA ILE A 165 -4.74 13.11 -19.13
C ILE A 165 -5.57 14.40 -18.95
N LYS A 166 -6.90 14.34 -19.08
CA LYS A 166 -7.80 15.49 -18.89
C LYS A 166 -7.57 16.16 -17.54
N ASN A 167 -7.95 17.43 -17.42
CA ASN A 167 -7.87 18.24 -16.19
C ASN A 167 -6.45 18.27 -15.57
N HIS A 168 -5.40 18.15 -16.36
CA HIS A 168 -4.02 18.16 -15.89
C HIS A 168 -3.71 17.08 -14.83
N VAL A 169 -4.32 15.90 -14.92
CA VAL A 169 -3.95 14.76 -14.07
C VAL A 169 -2.71 14.11 -14.68
N ALA A 170 -1.61 14.11 -13.94
CA ALA A 170 -0.31 13.64 -14.42
C ALA A 170 -0.28 12.12 -14.60
N ILE A 171 0.41 11.66 -15.63
CA ILE A 171 0.65 10.25 -15.91
C ILE A 171 1.99 9.84 -15.31
N PRO A 172 2.03 8.98 -14.28
CA PRO A 172 3.27 8.46 -13.72
C PRO A 172 4.06 7.67 -14.77
N ALA A 173 5.38 7.79 -14.74
CA ALA A 173 6.28 6.97 -15.55
C ALA A 173 6.44 5.56 -14.95
N TYR A 174 6.46 5.49 -13.61
CA TYR A 174 6.56 4.24 -12.85
C TYR A 174 5.65 4.29 -11.61
N PHE A 175 5.37 3.12 -11.09
CA PHE A 175 4.75 2.89 -9.78
C PHE A 175 5.72 2.11 -8.90
N PHE A 176 5.74 2.42 -7.62
CA PHE A 176 6.46 1.64 -6.63
C PHE A 176 5.52 1.12 -5.54
N LYS A 177 5.90 0.02 -4.93
CA LYS A 177 5.29 -0.51 -3.71
C LYS A 177 6.38 -1.10 -2.84
N THR A 178 6.41 -0.71 -1.57
CA THR A 178 7.28 -1.28 -0.55
C THR A 178 6.45 -1.93 0.53
N ILE A 179 6.85 -3.12 0.99
CA ILE A 179 6.13 -3.93 1.96
C ILE A 179 7.12 -4.41 3.01
N VAL A 180 6.89 -4.04 4.27
CA VAL A 180 7.66 -4.50 5.42
C VAL A 180 6.76 -5.33 6.33
N GLY A 181 7.00 -6.63 6.37
CA GLY A 181 6.26 -7.57 7.22
C GLY A 181 6.94 -7.73 8.58
N VAL A 182 6.17 -7.54 9.65
CA VAL A 182 6.62 -7.63 11.04
C VAL A 182 5.86 -8.72 11.77
N SER A 183 6.59 -9.60 12.48
CA SER A 183 6.05 -10.59 13.40
C SER A 183 6.86 -10.64 14.69
N ASN A 184 6.20 -10.69 15.84
CA ASN A 184 6.83 -10.71 17.17
C ASN A 184 7.87 -9.58 17.34
N HIS A 185 7.52 -8.35 16.93
CA HIS A 185 8.41 -7.18 16.94
C HIS A 185 9.71 -7.33 16.13
N GLN A 186 9.73 -8.21 15.12
CA GLN A 186 10.85 -8.39 14.23
C GLN A 186 10.42 -8.21 12.78
N VAL A 187 11.26 -7.56 11.97
CA VAL A 187 11.09 -7.53 10.52
C VAL A 187 11.45 -8.89 9.96
N VAL A 188 10.51 -9.51 9.28
CA VAL A 188 10.63 -10.87 8.75
C VAL A 188 10.48 -10.94 7.22
N VAL A 189 9.87 -9.92 6.62
CA VAL A 189 9.73 -9.75 5.17
C VAL A 189 10.06 -8.31 4.79
N VAL A 190 10.83 -8.12 3.72
CA VAL A 190 11.06 -6.84 3.06
C VAL A 190 11.01 -7.08 1.57
N GLU A 191 9.97 -6.60 0.91
CA GLU A 191 9.82 -6.70 -0.54
C GLU A 191 9.43 -5.32 -1.10
N SER A 192 10.17 -4.88 -2.12
CA SER A 192 9.89 -3.63 -2.82
C SER A 192 9.88 -3.86 -4.32
N TYR A 193 9.07 -3.09 -5.03
CA TYR A 193 8.82 -3.25 -6.46
C TYR A 193 8.76 -1.90 -7.16
N VAL A 194 9.34 -1.82 -8.36
CA VAL A 194 9.21 -0.67 -9.27
C VAL A 194 8.77 -1.17 -10.63
N TYR A 195 7.59 -0.74 -11.07
CA TYR A 195 7.00 -1.13 -12.35
C TYR A 195 6.85 0.05 -13.29
N LYS A 196 7.30 -0.10 -14.54
CA LYS A 196 7.07 0.90 -15.58
C LYS A 196 5.60 0.94 -15.98
N ASN A 197 5.06 2.14 -16.18
CA ASN A 197 3.65 2.35 -16.57
C ASN A 197 3.43 2.10 -18.08
N VAL A 198 3.47 0.84 -18.50
CA VAL A 198 3.38 0.41 -19.90
C VAL A 198 2.47 -0.81 -20.07
N ASN A 199 2.02 -1.04 -21.32
CA ASN A 199 1.23 -2.22 -21.71
C ASN A 199 2.09 -3.40 -22.20
N THR A 200 3.35 -3.51 -21.75
CA THR A 200 4.24 -4.61 -22.12
C THR A 200 4.42 -5.58 -20.97
N LYS A 201 4.84 -6.81 -21.29
CA LYS A 201 5.07 -7.86 -20.30
C LYS A 201 6.14 -7.44 -19.28
N GLN A 202 5.82 -7.58 -18.02
CA GLN A 202 6.71 -7.38 -16.88
C GLN A 202 6.63 -8.60 -15.94
N THR A 203 7.64 -8.84 -15.14
CA THR A 203 7.65 -9.96 -14.18
C THR A 203 8.13 -9.49 -12.82
N ILE A 204 7.76 -10.21 -11.77
CA ILE A 204 8.16 -9.91 -10.39
C ILE A 204 9.68 -9.84 -10.26
N GLU A 205 10.40 -10.84 -10.82
CA GLU A 205 11.85 -10.97 -10.66
C GLU A 205 12.64 -9.81 -11.27
N LYS A 206 12.10 -9.15 -12.29
CA LYS A 206 12.73 -8.00 -12.96
C LYS A 206 12.40 -6.67 -12.31
N ASN A 207 11.39 -6.65 -11.45
CA ASN A 207 10.87 -5.42 -10.86
C ASN A 207 11.01 -5.38 -9.32
N ILE A 208 11.50 -6.46 -8.71
CA ILE A 208 11.83 -6.48 -7.28
C ILE A 208 13.13 -5.70 -7.05
N CYS A 209 13.17 -4.91 -5.98
CA CYS A 209 14.31 -4.07 -5.61
C CYS A 209 14.38 -3.87 -4.09
N THR A 210 15.31 -3.06 -3.63
CA THR A 210 15.43 -2.64 -2.23
C THR A 210 14.61 -1.37 -1.97
N ILE A 211 14.33 -1.03 -0.71
CA ILE A 211 13.73 0.25 -0.32
C ILE A 211 14.67 1.39 -0.73
N ASP A 212 15.98 1.29 -0.43
CA ASP A 212 17.01 2.27 -0.85
C ASP A 212 16.94 2.60 -2.34
N HIS A 213 16.69 1.57 -3.19
CA HIS A 213 16.54 1.83 -4.62
C HIS A 213 15.30 2.69 -4.91
N VAL A 214 14.16 2.40 -4.27
CA VAL A 214 12.95 3.23 -4.41
C VAL A 214 13.23 4.65 -3.95
N GLU A 215 13.87 4.83 -2.81
CA GLU A 215 14.23 6.14 -2.24
C GLU A 215 15.15 6.95 -3.15
N SER A 216 16.12 6.27 -3.78
CA SER A 216 17.01 6.92 -4.79
C SER A 216 16.25 7.48 -5.99
N LEU A 217 15.12 6.83 -6.37
CA LEU A 217 14.29 7.27 -7.50
C LEU A 217 13.36 8.43 -7.13
N ILE A 218 12.87 8.47 -5.89
CA ILE A 218 11.91 9.50 -5.44
C ILE A 218 12.58 10.65 -4.68
N GLY A 219 13.83 10.49 -4.26
CA GLY A 219 14.56 11.48 -3.44
C GLY A 219 13.95 11.70 -2.06
N LYS A 220 13.38 10.65 -1.47
CA LYS A 220 12.68 10.68 -0.18
C LYS A 220 13.05 9.48 0.67
N ASP A 221 13.10 9.69 1.98
CA ASP A 221 13.31 8.69 3.00
C ASP A 221 11.95 8.08 3.39
N LEU A 222 11.78 6.80 3.12
CA LEU A 222 10.59 6.02 3.44
C LEU A 222 10.74 5.42 4.86
N TYR A 223 9.62 5.17 5.52
CA TYR A 223 9.59 4.59 6.88
C TYR A 223 10.37 5.38 7.95
N LYS A 224 10.69 6.64 7.70
CA LYS A 224 11.54 7.52 8.52
C LYS A 224 11.24 7.48 10.03
N GLY A 225 10.01 7.30 10.43
CA GLY A 225 9.59 7.24 11.84
C GLY A 225 9.45 5.83 12.41
N PHE A 226 9.86 4.80 11.67
CA PHE A 226 9.74 3.42 12.13
C PHE A 226 11.05 2.96 12.78
N TRP A 227 10.93 2.08 13.81
CA TRP A 227 12.06 1.51 14.54
C TRP A 227 12.97 0.63 13.69
N PHE A 228 12.51 0.18 12.53
CA PHE A 228 13.24 -0.67 11.61
C PHE A 228 13.88 0.09 10.44
N ASN A 229 13.69 1.42 10.37
CA ASN A 229 14.28 2.25 9.34
C ASN A 229 15.82 2.05 9.27
N GLU A 230 16.41 2.31 8.10
CA GLU A 230 17.84 2.17 7.76
C GLU A 230 18.40 0.74 7.88
N LYS A 231 17.98 -0.05 8.88
CA LYS A 231 18.51 -1.40 9.10
C LYS A 231 18.19 -2.41 8.00
N TYR A 232 17.05 -2.24 7.34
CA TYR A 232 16.51 -3.20 6.38
C TYR A 232 16.32 -2.65 4.96
N GLU A 233 16.56 -1.37 4.74
CA GLU A 233 16.27 -0.67 3.49
C GLU A 233 17.11 -1.17 2.32
N ASN A 234 18.35 -1.60 2.56
CA ASN A 234 19.24 -2.18 1.56
C ASN A 234 19.06 -3.71 1.36
N LYS A 235 17.99 -4.30 1.89
CA LYS A 235 17.74 -5.74 1.85
C LYS A 235 16.48 -6.08 1.07
N VAL A 236 16.51 -7.24 0.42
CA VAL A 236 15.32 -7.94 -0.03
C VAL A 236 15.21 -9.20 0.83
N MET A 237 14.15 -9.28 1.62
CA MET A 237 13.84 -10.42 2.49
C MET A 237 12.49 -11.01 2.04
N PRO A 238 12.47 -11.83 0.99
CA PRO A 238 11.23 -12.29 0.39
C PRO A 238 10.47 -13.22 1.36
N LYS A 239 9.15 -13.16 1.31
CA LYS A 239 8.26 -14.01 2.12
C LYS A 239 8.57 -15.51 2.02
N THR A 240 9.11 -15.96 0.88
CA THR A 240 9.53 -17.35 0.68
C THR A 240 10.64 -17.74 1.63
N SER A 241 11.61 -16.86 1.89
CA SER A 241 12.68 -17.10 2.87
C SER A 241 12.12 -17.19 4.29
N PHE A 242 11.16 -16.35 4.65
CA PHE A 242 10.49 -16.42 5.95
C PHE A 242 9.73 -17.74 6.13
N ILE A 243 9.01 -18.21 5.10
CA ILE A 243 8.30 -19.48 5.11
C ILE A 243 9.28 -20.66 5.31
N VAL A 244 10.40 -20.66 4.60
CA VAL A 244 11.41 -21.75 4.67
C VAL A 244 12.08 -21.80 6.05
N ASN A 245 12.47 -20.64 6.60
CA ASN A 245 13.21 -20.55 7.86
C ASN A 245 12.32 -20.76 9.10
N ASN A 246 10.99 -20.67 8.97
CA ASN A 246 10.03 -20.79 10.06
C ASN A 246 9.06 -21.96 9.83
N THR A 247 9.61 -23.14 9.54
CA THR A 247 8.78 -24.32 9.22
C THR A 247 7.80 -24.70 10.33
N ASP A 248 8.12 -24.43 11.59
CA ASP A 248 7.24 -24.72 12.73
C ASP A 248 6.16 -23.66 12.93
N TYR A 249 6.34 -22.46 12.38
CA TYR A 249 5.35 -21.40 12.40
C TYR A 249 4.20 -21.66 11.41
N PHE A 250 4.46 -22.42 10.35
CA PHE A 250 3.49 -22.70 9.32
C PHE A 250 2.91 -24.09 9.40
N CYS A 251 1.69 -24.22 8.92
CA CYS A 251 0.98 -25.48 8.84
C CYS A 251 1.82 -26.58 8.14
N LYS A 252 1.92 -27.74 8.76
CA LYS A 252 2.67 -28.90 8.23
C LYS A 252 1.97 -29.60 7.06
N ALA A 253 0.69 -29.31 6.81
CA ALA A 253 -0.08 -29.95 5.75
C ALA A 253 0.36 -29.53 4.34
N THR A 254 0.17 -30.45 3.40
CA THR A 254 0.32 -30.19 1.97
C THR A 254 -1.03 -29.83 1.36
N THR A 255 -1.07 -28.85 0.46
CA THR A 255 -2.28 -28.46 -0.28
C THR A 255 -2.63 -29.50 -1.35
N LYS A 256 -3.85 -29.45 -1.89
CA LYS A 256 -4.26 -30.30 -3.03
C LYS A 256 -3.37 -30.15 -4.27
N LYS A 257 -2.61 -29.05 -4.37
CA LYS A 257 -1.65 -28.78 -5.45
C LYS A 257 -0.24 -29.33 -5.19
N GLY A 258 -0.04 -30.09 -4.09
CA GLY A 258 1.26 -30.66 -3.73
C GLY A 258 2.23 -29.66 -3.08
N THR A 259 1.84 -28.41 -2.85
CA THR A 259 2.67 -27.40 -2.18
C THR A 259 2.39 -27.38 -0.68
N ARG A 260 3.37 -26.95 0.14
CA ARG A 260 3.16 -26.77 1.57
C ARG A 260 2.11 -25.70 1.85
N CYS A 261 1.27 -25.93 2.87
CA CYS A 261 0.33 -24.92 3.33
C CYS A 261 1.06 -23.74 3.98
N THR A 262 0.79 -22.51 3.53
CA THR A 262 1.45 -21.29 4.02
C THR A 262 0.65 -20.59 5.14
N ARG A 263 -0.38 -21.24 5.71
CA ARG A 263 -1.15 -20.68 6.83
C ARG A 263 -0.39 -20.88 8.15
N LYS A 264 -0.50 -19.89 9.05
CA LYS A 264 0.02 -19.98 10.41
C LYS A 264 -0.51 -21.25 11.10
N ALA A 265 0.37 -21.99 11.74
CA ALA A 265 -0.03 -23.11 12.60
C ALA A 265 -0.67 -22.56 13.89
N VAL A 266 -1.82 -23.11 14.28
CA VAL A 266 -2.53 -22.70 15.50
C VAL A 266 -2.50 -23.76 16.57
N LYS A 267 -2.44 -25.06 16.20
CA LYS A 267 -2.39 -26.18 17.13
C LYS A 267 -1.68 -27.37 16.47
N ASN A 268 -0.82 -28.05 17.24
CA ASN A 268 -0.09 -29.26 16.79
C ASN A 268 0.69 -29.12 15.48
N GLY A 269 1.03 -27.89 15.07
CA GLY A 269 1.71 -27.61 13.80
C GLY A 269 0.76 -27.56 12.59
N TYR A 270 -0.56 -27.43 12.78
CA TYR A 270 -1.55 -27.33 11.73
C TYR A 270 -2.38 -26.05 11.85
N CYS A 271 -2.77 -25.47 10.72
CA CYS A 271 -3.68 -24.31 10.68
C CYS A 271 -5.12 -24.75 11.00
N SER A 272 -6.01 -23.77 11.23
CA SER A 272 -7.42 -24.02 11.55
C SER A 272 -8.16 -24.92 10.55
N GLN A 273 -7.77 -24.91 9.27
CA GLN A 273 -8.38 -25.78 8.24
C GLN A 273 -7.83 -27.20 8.19
N HIS A 274 -6.60 -27.41 8.67
CA HIS A 274 -5.91 -28.72 8.65
C HIS A 274 -5.78 -29.36 10.05
N ASN A 275 -6.24 -28.67 11.08
CA ASN A 275 -6.31 -29.18 12.44
C ASN A 275 -7.71 -29.78 12.67
N LYS A 276 -7.94 -30.96 12.08
CA LYS A 276 -9.14 -31.77 12.30
C LYS A 276 -8.95 -32.72 13.46
#